data_3f255ac2e104d4745e8765fa7b986e14
#
_entry.id   3f255ac2e104d4745e8765fa7b986e14
#
_cell.length_a   1.000
_cell.length_b   1.000
_cell.length_c   1.000
_cell.angle_alpha   90.00
_cell.angle_beta   90.00
_cell.angle_gamma   90.00
#
_symmetry.space_group_name_H-M   'P 1'
#
loop_
_entity.id
_entity.type
_entity.pdbx_description
1 polymer ?
#
loop_
_entity_poly.entity_id
_entity_poly.type
_entity_poly.pdbx_seq_one_letter_code
_entity_poly.pdbx_strand_id
1 'polypeptide(L)'
;KAAIPESSEVYGSLDLDVREARIVDFSEGRTRILATKPELSGSGCNFQRHCHRAIFLGIGFKFSDFVQAIHRIQRFLQTEPVRIDLIYTESEREIRRILEEKWARHIELVDTMSAIIREHGLAGGALEQQLARTIGCQREEIAGRNFRAIHNDCVDECATLASDSVDLILTSIPFATQYEYTPSYNDFGHTDDNPHFWRQMDFLTPNLLRVLKPGRVAAIHVKDRITPGGINGFGFQTVEPFSDECIAHFRRHGFAFLARKTIVTDVVRENNQTYRLGWTEQCKDGSRMGCGMPEYVLYFRKPPTDRSDGYADDPVVKNKGVYSRARWQLDAHGYARSSGDRFIAPEEFDGLEQSEIFRKWREHSRTSVYDFENHVAVCEQVDRSGWLPTTFMLLPPASWHDDVWDDVTRMMTLNSSQARSGQQMHLCPLQFDICDRVITQFTNEGET
;
A
#
# COMPACT_ATOMS: atom_id res chain seq x y z
N LYS A 1 -23.15 -29.81 13.59
CA LYS A 1 -23.65 -31.19 13.38
C LYS A 1 -24.66 -31.66 14.42
N ALA A 2 -24.46 -31.33 15.69
CA ALA A 2 -25.42 -31.76 16.73
C ALA A 2 -26.82 -31.15 16.56
N ALA A 3 -26.92 -29.93 16.04
CA ALA A 3 -28.16 -29.19 15.86
C ALA A 3 -28.80 -29.40 14.48
N ILE A 4 -28.01 -29.67 13.45
CA ILE A 4 -28.48 -29.88 12.07
C ILE A 4 -27.72 -31.07 11.46
N PRO A 5 -28.17 -32.30 11.66
CA PRO A 5 -27.43 -33.49 11.24
C PRO A 5 -27.13 -33.60 9.75
N GLU A 6 -27.97 -33.01 8.89
CA GLU A 6 -27.86 -33.02 7.44
C GLU A 6 -26.92 -31.94 6.88
N SER A 7 -26.27 -31.13 7.74
CA SER A 7 -25.39 -30.07 7.29
C SER A 7 -23.98 -30.54 6.96
N SER A 8 -23.44 -30.03 5.87
CA SER A 8 -22.01 -30.08 5.57
C SER A 8 -21.31 -28.83 6.15
N GLU A 9 -20.23 -29.04 6.91
CA GLU A 9 -19.53 -27.97 7.59
C GLU A 9 -18.20 -27.69 6.88
N VAL A 10 -17.89 -26.41 6.63
CA VAL A 10 -16.61 -25.93 6.07
C VAL A 10 -15.99 -24.91 7.00
N TYR A 11 -14.82 -25.24 7.56
CA TYR A 11 -14.08 -24.38 8.50
C TYR A 11 -12.58 -24.37 8.19
N GLY A 12 -11.85 -23.38 8.72
CA GLY A 12 -10.48 -23.06 8.31
C GLY A 12 -9.44 -24.15 8.52
N SER A 13 -9.59 -25.01 9.55
CA SER A 13 -8.67 -26.12 9.84
C SER A 13 -9.03 -27.43 9.12
N LEU A 14 -10.03 -27.42 8.24
CA LEU A 14 -10.38 -28.56 7.42
C LEU A 14 -9.34 -28.73 6.30
N ASP A 15 -9.03 -29.99 5.96
CA ASP A 15 -8.19 -30.29 4.80
C ASP A 15 -8.75 -29.66 3.52
N LEU A 16 -7.88 -29.16 2.63
CA LEU A 16 -8.27 -28.41 1.45
C LEU A 16 -9.13 -29.25 0.49
N ASP A 17 -8.75 -30.50 0.24
CA ASP A 17 -9.45 -31.37 -0.70
C ASP A 17 -10.86 -31.72 -0.16
N VAL A 18 -10.97 -31.94 1.15
CA VAL A 18 -12.25 -32.18 1.82
C VAL A 18 -13.14 -30.94 1.80
N ARG A 19 -12.52 -29.75 1.94
CA ARG A 19 -13.23 -28.46 1.87
C ARG A 19 -13.81 -28.26 0.48
N GLU A 20 -12.98 -28.43 -0.54
CA GLU A 20 -13.38 -28.29 -1.94
C GLU A 20 -14.49 -29.25 -2.30
N ALA A 21 -14.34 -30.54 -1.97
CA ALA A 21 -15.36 -31.58 -2.20
C ALA A 21 -16.71 -31.19 -1.59
N ARG A 22 -16.73 -30.68 -0.35
CA ARG A 22 -17.98 -30.27 0.32
C ARG A 22 -18.63 -29.04 -0.31
N ILE A 23 -17.84 -28.10 -0.79
CA ILE A 23 -18.33 -26.91 -1.51
C ILE A 23 -18.91 -27.32 -2.86
N VAL A 24 -18.24 -28.18 -3.59
CA VAL A 24 -18.72 -28.71 -4.88
C VAL A 24 -20.02 -29.52 -4.67
N ASP A 25 -20.08 -30.40 -3.67
CA ASP A 25 -21.28 -31.15 -3.37
C ASP A 25 -22.49 -30.25 -3.09
N PHE A 26 -22.31 -29.16 -2.39
CA PHE A 26 -23.36 -28.17 -2.17
C PHE A 26 -23.71 -27.40 -3.45
N SER A 27 -22.72 -26.99 -4.22
CA SER A 27 -22.90 -26.28 -5.49
C SER A 27 -23.67 -27.07 -6.52
N GLU A 28 -23.51 -28.41 -6.51
CA GLU A 28 -24.20 -29.36 -7.39
C GLU A 28 -25.50 -29.92 -6.80
N GLY A 29 -25.91 -29.45 -5.62
CA GLY A 29 -27.16 -29.85 -4.98
C GLY A 29 -27.13 -31.22 -4.31
N ARG A 30 -25.97 -31.88 -4.17
CA ARG A 30 -25.81 -33.16 -3.46
C ARG A 30 -25.93 -33.01 -1.95
N THR A 31 -25.65 -31.83 -1.44
CA THR A 31 -25.84 -31.47 -0.02
C THR A 31 -26.88 -30.38 0.10
N ARG A 32 -27.82 -30.51 1.00
CA ARG A 32 -28.91 -29.54 1.18
C ARG A 32 -28.53 -28.30 1.97
N ILE A 33 -27.62 -28.41 2.95
CA ILE A 33 -27.26 -27.35 3.88
C ILE A 33 -25.74 -27.28 3.98
N LEU A 34 -25.19 -26.09 3.73
CA LEU A 34 -23.78 -25.78 3.91
C LEU A 34 -23.62 -24.79 5.08
N ALA A 35 -22.86 -25.17 6.11
CA ALA A 35 -22.46 -24.29 7.20
C ALA A 35 -21.01 -23.85 6.98
N THR A 36 -20.79 -22.56 6.72
CA THR A 36 -19.46 -22.02 6.39
C THR A 36 -19.32 -20.58 6.84
N LYS A 37 -18.09 -20.05 6.82
CA LYS A 37 -17.84 -18.61 6.91
C LYS A 37 -17.79 -18.02 5.51
N PRO A 38 -18.23 -16.77 5.29
CA PRO A 38 -18.16 -16.10 3.99
C PRO A 38 -16.75 -16.13 3.36
N GLU A 39 -15.73 -15.97 4.16
CA GLU A 39 -14.32 -15.98 3.75
C GLU A 39 -13.84 -17.34 3.19
N LEU A 40 -14.44 -18.45 3.63
CA LEU A 40 -13.98 -19.79 3.29
C LEU A 40 -14.68 -20.41 2.07
N SER A 41 -15.88 -19.96 1.78
CA SER A 41 -16.63 -20.36 0.58
C SER A 41 -16.45 -19.36 -0.57
N GLY A 42 -15.41 -18.57 -0.48
CA GLY A 42 -15.28 -17.24 -1.02
C GLY A 42 -14.93 -17.09 -2.48
N SER A 43 -14.17 -17.88 -3.15
CA SER A 43 -13.82 -17.62 -4.55
C SER A 43 -14.29 -18.73 -5.48
N GLY A 44 -14.95 -18.34 -6.58
CA GLY A 44 -15.26 -19.23 -7.68
C GLY A 44 -16.53 -20.08 -7.58
N CYS A 45 -17.24 -20.09 -6.44
CA CYS A 45 -18.40 -20.97 -6.24
C CYS A 45 -19.72 -20.31 -6.66
N ASN A 46 -20.58 -21.08 -7.32
CA ASN A 46 -21.89 -20.66 -7.79
C ASN A 46 -22.98 -21.51 -7.12
N PHE A 47 -23.69 -20.94 -6.16
CA PHE A 47 -24.71 -21.64 -5.40
C PHE A 47 -26.15 -21.40 -5.91
N GLN A 48 -26.34 -20.42 -6.78
CA GLN A 48 -27.65 -19.93 -7.23
C GLN A 48 -28.56 -21.00 -7.85
N ARG A 49 -28.01 -22.09 -8.37
CA ARG A 49 -28.82 -23.16 -9.00
C ARG A 49 -29.59 -24.01 -7.99
N HIS A 50 -29.07 -24.14 -6.78
CA HIS A 50 -29.62 -25.06 -5.76
C HIS A 50 -29.84 -24.37 -4.40
N CYS A 51 -29.47 -23.08 -4.28
CA CYS A 51 -29.61 -22.33 -3.06
C CYS A 51 -30.21 -20.95 -3.32
N HIS A 52 -31.31 -20.63 -2.64
CA HIS A 52 -31.98 -19.31 -2.66
C HIS A 52 -32.20 -18.74 -1.24
N ARG A 53 -31.61 -19.38 -0.22
CA ARG A 53 -31.74 -18.91 1.15
C ARG A 53 -30.42 -18.97 1.88
N ALA A 54 -30.05 -17.87 2.55
CA ALA A 54 -28.92 -17.81 3.45
C ALA A 54 -29.34 -17.32 4.84
N ILE A 55 -28.73 -17.90 5.87
CA ILE A 55 -28.91 -17.50 7.26
C ILE A 55 -27.56 -17.09 7.82
N PHE A 56 -27.41 -15.84 8.20
CA PHE A 56 -26.22 -15.33 8.88
C PHE A 56 -26.43 -15.39 10.39
N LEU A 57 -25.56 -16.14 11.08
CA LEU A 57 -25.55 -16.26 12.55
C LEU A 57 -24.45 -15.33 13.09
N GLY A 58 -24.87 -14.19 13.65
CA GLY A 58 -23.96 -13.08 13.98
C GLY A 58 -23.61 -12.26 12.74
N ILE A 59 -23.33 -11.00 12.96
CA ILE A 59 -22.97 -10.04 11.91
C ILE A 59 -21.67 -9.33 12.27
N GLY A 60 -20.76 -9.25 11.29
CA GLY A 60 -19.50 -8.50 11.39
C GLY A 60 -19.55 -7.17 10.64
N PHE A 61 -18.57 -6.34 10.87
CA PHE A 61 -18.46 -5.03 10.19
C PHE A 61 -18.00 -5.12 8.72
N LYS A 62 -17.55 -6.31 8.26
CA LYS A 62 -17.06 -6.51 6.89
C LYS A 62 -18.24 -6.64 5.91
N PHE A 63 -18.63 -5.50 5.36
CA PHE A 63 -19.72 -5.42 4.39
C PHE A 63 -19.41 -6.18 3.09
N SER A 64 -18.17 -6.16 2.64
CA SER A 64 -17.72 -6.90 1.44
C SER A 64 -18.02 -8.40 1.51
N ASP A 65 -17.68 -9.05 2.63
CA ASP A 65 -17.89 -10.48 2.81
C ASP A 65 -19.39 -10.82 2.82
N PHE A 66 -20.20 -9.94 3.38
CA PHE A 66 -21.67 -10.06 3.40
C PHE A 66 -22.25 -9.97 1.99
N VAL A 67 -21.85 -8.94 1.22
CA VAL A 67 -22.30 -8.75 -0.16
C VAL A 67 -21.84 -9.91 -1.05
N GLN A 68 -20.58 -10.32 -0.95
CA GLN A 68 -20.05 -11.43 -1.71
C GLN A 68 -20.83 -12.74 -1.43
N ALA A 69 -21.15 -13.01 -0.17
CA ALA A 69 -21.92 -14.21 0.19
C ALA A 69 -23.35 -14.19 -0.39
N ILE A 70 -23.98 -13.01 -0.43
CA ILE A 70 -25.31 -12.84 -1.05
C ILE A 70 -25.21 -13.03 -2.56
N HIS A 71 -24.23 -12.44 -3.22
CA HIS A 71 -24.07 -12.53 -4.68
C HIS A 71 -23.75 -13.94 -5.18
N ARG A 72 -23.46 -14.92 -4.30
CA ARG A 72 -23.32 -16.32 -4.68
C ARG A 72 -24.64 -17.04 -4.90
N ILE A 73 -25.68 -16.55 -4.24
CA ILE A 73 -27.05 -17.10 -4.36
C ILE A 73 -27.93 -16.17 -5.20
N GLN A 74 -27.69 -14.87 -5.19
CA GLN A 74 -28.39 -13.87 -5.99
C GLN A 74 -27.55 -13.53 -7.25
N ARG A 75 -27.69 -14.34 -8.29
CA ARG A 75 -26.89 -14.25 -9.52
C ARG A 75 -27.74 -14.57 -10.75
N PHE A 76 -27.16 -14.31 -11.94
CA PHE A 76 -27.74 -14.75 -13.21
C PHE A 76 -28.10 -16.26 -13.16
N LEU A 77 -29.26 -16.63 -13.66
CA LEU A 77 -29.89 -17.96 -13.57
C LEU A 77 -30.50 -18.34 -12.21
N GLN A 78 -30.63 -17.43 -11.26
CA GLN A 78 -31.45 -17.67 -10.09
C GLN A 78 -32.94 -17.50 -10.49
N THR A 79 -33.73 -18.53 -10.28
CA THR A 79 -35.15 -18.57 -10.63
C THR A 79 -36.08 -18.36 -9.42
N GLU A 80 -35.55 -18.54 -8.23
CA GLU A 80 -36.32 -18.43 -6.99
C GLU A 80 -36.04 -17.12 -6.26
N PRO A 81 -37.02 -16.54 -5.55
CA PRO A 81 -36.78 -15.36 -4.71
C PRO A 81 -35.72 -15.67 -3.64
N VAL A 82 -34.67 -14.86 -3.61
CA VAL A 82 -33.60 -15.01 -2.63
C VAL A 82 -34.02 -14.45 -1.27
N ARG A 83 -33.89 -15.28 -0.23
CA ARG A 83 -34.18 -14.90 1.15
C ARG A 83 -32.91 -14.89 2.00
N ILE A 84 -32.69 -13.76 2.69
CA ILE A 84 -31.58 -13.57 3.62
C ILE A 84 -32.15 -13.35 5.02
N ASP A 85 -31.83 -14.24 5.94
CA ASP A 85 -32.20 -14.14 7.35
C ASP A 85 -30.98 -13.74 8.17
N LEU A 86 -31.05 -12.62 8.91
CA LEU A 86 -30.00 -12.15 9.83
C LEU A 86 -30.40 -12.47 11.27
N ILE A 87 -29.63 -13.29 11.94
CA ILE A 87 -29.81 -13.60 13.37
C ILE A 87 -28.67 -12.92 14.13
N TYR A 88 -29.03 -11.97 14.99
CA TYR A 88 -28.05 -11.13 15.72
C TYR A 88 -28.50 -10.94 17.16
N THR A 89 -27.54 -10.64 18.02
CA THR A 89 -27.77 -10.30 19.43
C THR A 89 -28.07 -8.81 19.59
N GLU A 90 -28.58 -8.44 20.77
CA GLU A 90 -28.85 -7.03 21.09
C GLU A 90 -27.59 -6.16 20.99
N SER A 91 -26.44 -6.69 21.36
CA SER A 91 -25.14 -6.01 21.23
C SER A 91 -24.70 -5.77 19.78
N GLU A 92 -25.25 -6.49 18.82
CA GLU A 92 -24.95 -6.37 17.38
C GLU A 92 -25.96 -5.47 16.63
N ARG A 93 -26.91 -4.85 17.34
CA ARG A 93 -27.95 -3.98 16.74
C ARG A 93 -27.36 -2.82 15.94
N GLU A 94 -26.31 -2.21 16.45
CA GLU A 94 -25.64 -1.09 15.76
C GLU A 94 -24.90 -1.58 14.50
N ILE A 95 -24.29 -2.75 14.53
CA ILE A 95 -23.65 -3.38 13.37
C ILE A 95 -24.70 -3.62 12.28
N ARG A 96 -25.88 -4.13 12.66
CA ARG A 96 -26.99 -4.31 11.73
C ARG A 96 -27.40 -3.01 11.06
N ARG A 97 -27.58 -1.92 11.83
CA ARG A 97 -27.96 -0.60 11.30
C ARG A 97 -26.96 -0.11 10.25
N ILE A 98 -25.67 -0.24 10.53
CA ILE A 98 -24.58 0.12 9.61
C ILE A 98 -24.62 -0.74 8.34
N LEU A 99 -24.88 -2.06 8.47
CA LEU A 99 -25.01 -2.95 7.32
C LEU A 99 -26.21 -2.58 6.44
N GLU A 100 -27.35 -2.27 7.04
CA GLU A 100 -28.55 -1.84 6.30
C GLU A 100 -28.33 -0.51 5.56
N GLU A 101 -27.65 0.45 6.17
CA GLU A 101 -27.28 1.71 5.51
C GLU A 101 -26.31 1.49 4.33
N LYS A 102 -25.30 0.66 4.52
CA LYS A 102 -24.37 0.31 3.44
C LYS A 102 -25.07 -0.45 2.32
N TRP A 103 -26.01 -1.33 2.66
CA TRP A 103 -26.79 -2.09 1.67
C TRP A 103 -27.70 -1.16 0.84
N ALA A 104 -28.36 -0.21 1.49
CA ALA A 104 -29.20 0.78 0.78
C ALA A 104 -28.37 1.60 -0.21
N ARG A 105 -27.19 2.07 0.21
CA ARG A 105 -26.26 2.79 -0.67
C ARG A 105 -25.74 1.90 -1.83
N HIS A 106 -25.50 0.63 -1.56
CA HIS A 106 -25.06 -0.31 -2.59
C HIS A 106 -26.16 -0.53 -3.67
N ILE A 107 -27.42 -0.65 -3.27
CA ILE A 107 -28.55 -0.76 -4.21
C ILE A 107 -28.69 0.52 -5.03
N GLU A 108 -28.67 1.69 -4.41
CA GLU A 108 -28.73 2.97 -5.11
C GLU A 108 -27.60 3.10 -6.14
N LEU A 109 -26.41 2.66 -5.80
CA LEU A 109 -25.25 2.61 -6.68
C LEU A 109 -25.51 1.71 -7.90
N VAL A 110 -25.98 0.48 -7.67
CA VAL A 110 -26.27 -0.50 -8.75
C VAL A 110 -27.38 0.01 -9.66
N ASP A 111 -28.42 0.64 -9.11
CA ASP A 111 -29.52 1.20 -9.88
C ASP A 111 -29.08 2.39 -10.73
N THR A 112 -28.24 3.27 -10.17
CA THR A 112 -27.63 4.39 -10.89
C THR A 112 -26.74 3.91 -12.02
N MET A 113 -25.85 2.95 -11.77
CA MET A 113 -25.03 2.32 -12.82
C MET A 113 -25.90 1.70 -13.92
N SER A 114 -26.96 0.99 -13.56
CA SER A 114 -27.86 0.36 -14.51
C SER A 114 -28.62 1.39 -15.37
N ALA A 115 -29.01 2.52 -14.78
CA ALA A 115 -29.63 3.63 -15.50
C ALA A 115 -28.66 4.27 -16.50
N ILE A 116 -27.43 4.52 -16.09
CA ILE A 116 -26.36 5.10 -16.92
C ILE A 116 -26.00 4.17 -18.08
N ILE A 117 -25.87 2.86 -17.85
CA ILE A 117 -25.61 1.87 -18.89
C ILE A 117 -26.76 1.82 -19.90
N ARG A 118 -28.02 1.95 -19.46
CA ARG A 118 -29.18 2.01 -20.36
C ARG A 118 -29.23 3.26 -21.22
N GLU A 119 -28.83 4.40 -20.66
CA GLU A 119 -28.85 5.69 -21.35
C GLU A 119 -27.73 5.85 -22.36
N HIS A 120 -26.53 5.38 -22.04
CA HIS A 120 -25.32 5.60 -22.82
C HIS A 120 -24.79 4.34 -23.54
N GLY A 121 -25.31 3.16 -23.24
CA GLY A 121 -24.94 1.87 -23.87
C GLY A 121 -23.58 1.35 -23.40
N LEU A 122 -23.31 0.07 -23.69
CA LEU A 122 -22.06 -0.62 -23.38
C LEU A 122 -20.91 -0.36 -24.40
N ALA A 123 -21.10 0.55 -25.34
CA ALA A 123 -20.25 0.66 -26.53
C ALA A 123 -19.01 1.55 -26.39
N GLY A 124 -18.62 1.93 -25.20
CA GLY A 124 -17.42 2.76 -25.04
C GLY A 124 -16.65 2.42 -23.76
N GLY A 125 -15.67 1.53 -23.84
CA GLY A 125 -14.87 1.12 -22.69
C GLY A 125 -14.26 2.28 -21.87
N ALA A 126 -13.98 3.42 -22.51
CA ALA A 126 -13.54 4.63 -21.82
C ALA A 126 -14.67 5.34 -21.05
N LEU A 127 -15.89 5.33 -21.60
CA LEU A 127 -17.07 5.96 -20.96
C LEU A 127 -17.56 5.11 -19.79
N GLU A 128 -17.55 3.79 -19.94
CA GLU A 128 -17.90 2.82 -18.90
C GLU A 128 -16.97 2.95 -17.68
N GLN A 129 -15.71 3.17 -17.94
CA GLN A 129 -14.67 3.34 -16.93
C GLN A 129 -14.78 4.72 -16.20
N GLN A 130 -15.08 5.78 -16.93
CA GLN A 130 -15.32 7.10 -16.36
C GLN A 130 -16.60 7.14 -15.51
N LEU A 131 -17.64 6.44 -15.94
CA LEU A 131 -18.90 6.31 -15.21
C LEU A 131 -18.76 5.48 -13.93
N ALA A 132 -17.93 4.42 -13.93
CA ALA A 132 -17.69 3.62 -12.75
C ALA A 132 -16.98 4.41 -11.64
N ARG A 133 -16.22 5.47 -11.97
CA ARG A 133 -15.48 6.29 -10.99
C ARG A 133 -16.31 7.47 -10.43
N THR A 134 -17.27 8.00 -11.16
CA THR A 134 -18.11 9.11 -10.68
C THR A 134 -19.13 8.71 -9.60
N ILE A 135 -19.26 7.44 -9.31
CA ILE A 135 -20.21 6.92 -8.35
C ILE A 135 -19.51 6.56 -7.04
N GLY A 136 -19.33 7.47 -6.13
CA GLY A 136 -19.00 6.93 -4.82
C GLY A 136 -18.20 7.72 -3.82
N CYS A 137 -17.70 8.89 -4.10
CA CYS A 137 -17.04 9.70 -3.10
C CYS A 137 -17.64 11.11 -3.05
N GLN A 138 -18.16 11.48 -1.88
CA GLN A 138 -18.53 12.88 -1.66
C GLN A 138 -17.22 13.65 -1.47
N ARG A 139 -16.97 14.61 -2.37
CA ARG A 139 -15.79 15.46 -2.29
C ARG A 139 -15.86 16.37 -1.07
N GLU A 140 -14.86 16.27 -0.20
CA GLU A 140 -14.68 17.15 0.95
C GLU A 140 -13.33 17.85 0.83
N GLU A 141 -13.25 19.12 1.20
CA GLU A 141 -12.03 19.91 1.14
C GLU A 141 -11.84 20.70 2.42
N ILE A 142 -10.62 20.67 2.96
CA ILE A 142 -10.16 21.50 4.06
C ILE A 142 -8.92 22.26 3.58
N ALA A 143 -8.98 23.59 3.65
CA ALA A 143 -7.85 24.45 3.31
C ALA A 143 -7.29 25.11 4.56
N GLY A 144 -5.98 25.07 4.70
CA GLY A 144 -5.21 25.84 5.69
C GLY A 144 -4.38 26.93 5.01
N ARG A 145 -3.51 27.58 5.78
CA ARG A 145 -2.69 28.68 5.27
C ARG A 145 -1.78 28.22 4.12
N ASN A 146 -1.22 27.03 4.23
CA ASN A 146 -0.19 26.53 3.32
C ASN A 146 -0.51 25.11 2.81
N PHE A 147 -1.75 24.66 2.92
CA PHE A 147 -2.15 23.33 2.43
C PHE A 147 -3.63 23.31 2.04
N ARG A 148 -3.95 22.34 1.18
CA ARG A 148 -5.31 21.89 0.89
C ARG A 148 -5.32 20.38 1.08
N ALA A 149 -6.24 19.88 1.91
CA ALA A 149 -6.51 18.46 2.07
C ALA A 149 -7.85 18.15 1.42
N ILE A 150 -7.86 17.21 0.50
CA ILE A 150 -9.03 16.87 -0.29
C ILE A 150 -9.30 15.39 -0.13
N HIS A 151 -10.51 15.05 0.31
CA HIS A 151 -11.04 13.70 0.30
C HIS A 151 -11.92 13.54 -0.94
N ASN A 152 -11.45 12.79 -1.91
CA ASN A 152 -12.11 12.52 -3.18
C ASN A 152 -11.51 11.27 -3.83
N ASP A 153 -12.11 10.77 -4.92
CA ASP A 153 -11.42 9.87 -5.83
C ASP A 153 -10.20 10.59 -6.42
N CYS A 154 -9.02 10.02 -6.25
CA CYS A 154 -7.77 10.66 -6.68
C CYS A 154 -7.67 10.79 -8.21
N VAL A 155 -8.34 9.94 -8.99
CA VAL A 155 -8.40 10.06 -10.46
C VAL A 155 -9.23 11.27 -10.85
N ASP A 156 -10.43 11.40 -10.27
CA ASP A 156 -11.33 12.51 -10.54
C ASP A 156 -10.71 13.84 -10.07
N GLU A 157 -10.12 13.85 -8.87
CA GLU A 157 -9.47 15.06 -8.37
C GLU A 157 -8.28 15.47 -9.24
N CYS A 158 -7.40 14.52 -9.58
CA CYS A 158 -6.26 14.82 -10.46
C CYS A 158 -6.71 15.32 -11.85
N ALA A 159 -7.83 14.81 -12.36
CA ALA A 159 -8.37 15.27 -13.65
C ALA A 159 -8.75 16.76 -13.64
N THR A 160 -9.15 17.31 -12.48
CA THR A 160 -9.52 18.73 -12.32
C THR A 160 -8.32 19.67 -12.21
N LEU A 161 -7.15 19.17 -11.83
CA LEU A 161 -5.95 19.98 -11.67
C LEU A 161 -5.45 20.48 -13.03
N ALA A 162 -4.89 21.69 -13.05
CA ALA A 162 -4.29 22.23 -14.25
C ALA A 162 -3.08 21.41 -14.69
N SER A 163 -2.81 21.35 -15.98
CA SER A 163 -1.58 20.76 -16.50
C SER A 163 -0.38 21.57 -15.99
N ASP A 164 0.74 20.89 -15.75
CA ASP A 164 2.01 21.52 -15.36
C ASP A 164 1.91 22.45 -14.12
N SER A 165 1.08 22.04 -13.14
CA SER A 165 0.79 22.83 -11.94
C SER A 165 1.42 22.28 -10.66
N VAL A 166 1.93 21.06 -10.69
CA VAL A 166 2.47 20.36 -9.51
C VAL A 166 3.98 20.24 -9.62
N ASP A 167 4.70 20.63 -8.57
CA ASP A 167 6.15 20.61 -8.53
C ASP A 167 6.72 19.25 -8.12
N LEU A 168 6.04 18.52 -7.24
CA LEU A 168 6.44 17.21 -6.78
C LEU A 168 5.22 16.32 -6.59
N ILE A 169 5.30 15.06 -7.05
CA ILE A 169 4.37 14.01 -6.66
C ILE A 169 5.10 13.09 -5.68
N LEU A 170 4.54 12.92 -4.49
CA LEU A 170 5.02 11.97 -3.49
C LEU A 170 3.84 11.15 -2.96
N THR A 171 3.89 9.85 -3.19
CA THR A 171 2.81 8.96 -2.75
C THR A 171 3.30 7.54 -2.50
N SER A 172 2.60 6.84 -1.63
CA SER A 172 2.64 5.37 -1.53
C SER A 172 1.38 4.85 -2.22
N ILE A 173 1.54 4.19 -3.35
CA ILE A 173 0.40 3.57 -4.03
C ILE A 173 -0.03 2.31 -3.28
N PRO A 174 -1.31 1.89 -3.34
CA PRO A 174 -1.72 0.58 -2.85
C PRO A 174 -0.91 -0.54 -3.50
N PHE A 175 -0.65 -1.60 -2.74
CA PHE A 175 0.12 -2.74 -3.24
C PHE A 175 -0.81 -3.81 -3.82
N ALA A 176 -1.62 -3.42 -4.80
CA ALA A 176 -2.68 -4.22 -5.42
C ALA A 176 -3.59 -4.87 -4.37
N THR A 177 -3.71 -6.19 -4.36
CA THR A 177 -4.64 -6.95 -3.51
C THR A 177 -4.25 -7.04 -2.04
N GLN A 178 -3.17 -6.38 -1.60
CA GLN A 178 -2.68 -6.54 -0.22
C GLN A 178 -3.56 -5.85 0.81
N TYR A 179 -4.07 -4.64 0.49
CA TYR A 179 -4.91 -3.86 1.37
C TYR A 179 -6.08 -3.27 0.60
N GLU A 180 -7.28 -3.48 1.10
CA GLU A 180 -8.50 -2.80 0.70
C GLU A 180 -8.79 -1.71 1.75
N TYR A 181 -8.81 -0.45 1.33
CA TYR A 181 -8.97 0.69 2.21
C TYR A 181 -10.44 1.05 2.43
N THR A 182 -11.25 0.83 1.40
CA THR A 182 -12.68 1.12 1.42
C THR A 182 -13.44 0.03 0.65
N PRO A 183 -14.74 -0.18 0.92
CA PRO A 183 -15.56 -1.09 0.14
C PRO A 183 -15.97 -0.53 -1.23
N SER A 184 -15.38 0.57 -1.68
CA SER A 184 -15.66 1.19 -2.97
C SER A 184 -14.96 0.46 -4.11
N TYR A 185 -15.64 0.31 -5.24
CA TYR A 185 -15.01 -0.19 -6.47
C TYR A 185 -13.94 0.76 -7.03
N ASN A 186 -13.89 2.00 -6.55
CA ASN A 186 -12.86 2.97 -6.91
C ASN A 186 -11.59 2.81 -6.07
N ASP A 187 -11.62 1.99 -5.03
CA ASP A 187 -10.43 1.67 -4.26
C ASP A 187 -9.47 0.83 -5.11
N PHE A 188 -8.27 1.34 -5.33
CA PHE A 188 -7.23 0.62 -6.06
C PHE A 188 -6.82 -0.70 -5.40
N GLY A 189 -7.03 -0.85 -4.09
CA GLY A 189 -6.87 -2.10 -3.36
C GLY A 189 -7.95 -3.13 -3.65
N HIS A 190 -9.08 -2.72 -4.23
CA HIS A 190 -10.18 -3.60 -4.61
C HIS A 190 -9.96 -4.19 -6.01
N THR A 191 -8.90 -4.97 -6.16
CA THR A 191 -8.47 -5.58 -7.42
C THR A 191 -8.26 -7.08 -7.25
N ASP A 192 -8.46 -7.85 -8.32
CA ASP A 192 -8.33 -9.31 -8.30
C ASP A 192 -6.87 -9.76 -8.38
N ASP A 193 -6.05 -9.02 -9.14
CA ASP A 193 -4.65 -9.33 -9.42
C ASP A 193 -3.85 -8.07 -9.79
N ASN A 194 -2.53 -8.20 -9.99
CA ASN A 194 -1.67 -7.12 -10.44
C ASN A 194 -2.07 -6.55 -11.80
N PRO A 195 -2.34 -7.36 -12.85
CA PRO A 195 -2.81 -6.84 -14.13
C PRO A 195 -4.08 -5.99 -14.00
N HIS A 196 -5.02 -6.36 -13.13
CA HIS A 196 -6.21 -5.56 -12.85
C HIS A 196 -5.84 -4.25 -12.17
N PHE A 197 -4.98 -4.28 -11.15
CA PHE A 197 -4.47 -3.09 -10.48
C PHE A 197 -3.83 -2.10 -11.48
N TRP A 198 -2.95 -2.57 -12.36
CA TRP A 198 -2.28 -1.70 -13.32
C TRP A 198 -3.23 -1.13 -14.39
N ARG A 199 -4.28 -1.87 -14.77
CA ARG A 199 -5.36 -1.31 -15.61
C ARG A 199 -6.13 -0.19 -14.90
N GLN A 200 -6.33 -0.29 -13.59
CA GLN A 200 -6.91 0.79 -12.79
C GLN A 200 -5.97 2.01 -12.73
N MET A 201 -4.68 1.77 -12.53
CA MET A 201 -3.67 2.82 -12.54
C MET A 201 -3.53 3.52 -13.91
N ASP A 202 -3.96 2.91 -15.02
CA ASP A 202 -4.02 3.54 -16.33
C ASP A 202 -4.93 4.81 -16.37
N PHE A 203 -5.84 4.96 -15.40
CA PHE A 203 -6.65 6.19 -15.25
C PHE A 203 -5.92 7.30 -14.50
N LEU A 204 -5.14 6.95 -13.51
CA LEU A 204 -4.42 7.91 -12.66
C LEU A 204 -3.11 8.35 -13.29
N THR A 205 -2.30 7.42 -13.76
CA THR A 205 -0.90 7.68 -14.17
C THR A 205 -0.76 8.71 -15.28
N PRO A 206 -1.61 8.75 -16.33
CA PRO A 206 -1.57 9.83 -17.33
C PRO A 206 -1.87 11.20 -16.74
N ASN A 207 -2.78 11.28 -15.77
CA ASN A 207 -3.09 12.51 -15.07
C ASN A 207 -1.92 12.97 -14.19
N LEU A 208 -1.23 12.05 -13.50
CA LEU A 208 0.00 12.38 -12.77
C LEU A 208 1.06 12.97 -13.70
N LEU A 209 1.27 12.38 -14.87
CA LEU A 209 2.20 12.94 -15.86
C LEU A 209 1.75 14.32 -16.36
N ARG A 210 0.46 14.51 -16.59
CA ARG A 210 -0.11 15.76 -17.09
C ARG A 210 0.07 16.90 -16.08
N VAL A 211 -0.28 16.67 -14.81
CA VAL A 211 -0.26 17.73 -13.77
C VAL A 211 1.14 18.06 -13.29
N LEU A 212 2.08 17.13 -13.34
CA LEU A 212 3.47 17.36 -12.97
C LEU A 212 4.14 18.33 -13.95
N LYS A 213 4.86 19.33 -13.46
CA LYS A 213 5.61 20.27 -14.30
C LYS A 213 6.71 19.55 -15.11
N PRO A 214 7.03 20.01 -16.33
CA PRO A 214 8.08 19.40 -17.14
C PRO A 214 9.45 19.44 -16.45
N GLY A 215 10.12 18.30 -16.45
CA GLY A 215 11.42 18.13 -15.77
C GLY A 215 11.32 17.85 -14.26
N ARG A 216 10.14 17.83 -13.68
CA ARG A 216 9.94 17.59 -12.23
C ARG A 216 9.74 16.10 -11.94
N VAL A 217 9.77 15.76 -10.66
CA VAL A 217 9.89 14.37 -10.16
C VAL A 217 8.59 13.87 -9.55
N ALA A 218 8.32 12.58 -9.80
CA ALA A 218 7.35 11.78 -9.05
C ALA A 218 8.09 10.70 -8.26
N ALA A 219 7.94 10.70 -6.95
CA ALA A 219 8.49 9.72 -6.02
C ALA A 219 7.37 8.77 -5.57
N ILE A 220 7.48 7.51 -5.97
CA ILE A 220 6.46 6.49 -5.73
C ILE A 220 7.01 5.44 -4.77
N HIS A 221 6.43 5.37 -3.59
CA HIS A 221 6.77 4.37 -2.60
C HIS A 221 6.00 3.08 -2.89
N VAL A 222 6.71 1.95 -2.93
CA VAL A 222 6.18 0.61 -3.21
C VAL A 222 6.91 -0.46 -2.40
N LYS A 223 6.29 -1.63 -2.31
CA LYS A 223 6.88 -2.84 -1.73
C LYS A 223 6.56 -4.04 -2.62
N ASP A 224 7.51 -4.94 -2.78
CA ASP A 224 7.24 -6.25 -3.35
C ASP A 224 6.40 -7.09 -2.40
N ARG A 225 5.71 -8.10 -2.90
CA ARG A 225 4.74 -8.87 -2.13
C ARG A 225 5.10 -10.35 -2.08
N ILE A 226 4.68 -11.00 -1.00
CA ILE A 226 4.79 -12.45 -0.88
C ILE A 226 3.52 -13.10 -1.41
N THR A 227 3.68 -14.03 -2.33
CA THR A 227 2.59 -14.88 -2.83
C THR A 227 2.70 -16.24 -2.18
N PRO A 228 1.69 -16.68 -1.38
CA PRO A 228 1.67 -18.00 -0.77
C PRO A 228 1.70 -19.13 -1.80
N GLY A 229 2.34 -20.23 -1.44
CA GLY A 229 2.52 -21.38 -2.34
C GLY A 229 1.21 -22.03 -2.83
N GLY A 230 0.13 -21.94 -2.05
CA GLY A 230 -1.19 -22.40 -2.46
C GLY A 230 -1.87 -21.51 -3.51
N ILE A 231 -1.41 -20.24 -3.67
CA ILE A 231 -1.94 -19.32 -4.68
C ILE A 231 -1.13 -19.41 -5.97
N ASN A 232 0.21 -19.48 -5.87
CA ASN A 232 1.09 -19.48 -7.04
C ASN A 232 1.26 -20.88 -7.68
N GLY A 233 0.76 -21.93 -7.05
CA GLY A 233 0.84 -23.32 -7.56
C GLY A 233 2.21 -23.99 -7.40
N PHE A 234 3.22 -23.31 -6.83
CA PHE A 234 4.57 -23.90 -6.63
C PHE A 234 4.71 -24.67 -5.31
N GLY A 235 3.73 -24.59 -4.39
CA GLY A 235 3.80 -25.22 -3.08
C GLY A 235 4.72 -24.53 -2.08
N PHE A 236 5.42 -23.46 -2.47
CA PHE A 236 6.26 -22.62 -1.61
C PHE A 236 6.02 -21.13 -1.91
N GLN A 237 6.36 -20.28 -0.96
CA GLN A 237 6.22 -18.84 -1.11
C GLN A 237 7.16 -18.30 -2.19
N THR A 238 6.64 -17.35 -2.99
CA THR A 238 7.42 -16.58 -3.97
C THR A 238 7.27 -15.09 -3.72
N VAL A 239 8.12 -14.30 -4.35
CA VAL A 239 8.04 -12.84 -4.34
C VAL A 239 7.41 -12.37 -5.64
N GLU A 240 6.41 -11.52 -5.54
CA GLU A 240 5.80 -10.78 -6.65
C GLU A 240 6.59 -9.49 -6.84
N PRO A 241 7.25 -9.27 -7.99
CA PRO A 241 8.12 -8.12 -8.22
C PRO A 241 7.32 -6.86 -8.56
N PHE A 242 6.46 -6.44 -7.64
CA PHE A 242 5.54 -5.31 -7.82
C PHE A 242 6.28 -3.99 -8.10
N SER A 243 7.46 -3.80 -7.53
CA SER A 243 8.28 -2.63 -7.79
C SER A 243 8.77 -2.55 -9.25
N ASP A 244 9.10 -3.68 -9.86
CA ASP A 244 9.52 -3.73 -11.26
C ASP A 244 8.34 -3.52 -12.21
N GLU A 245 7.17 -4.04 -11.87
CA GLU A 245 5.93 -3.77 -12.60
C GLU A 245 5.56 -2.27 -12.54
N CYS A 246 5.74 -1.63 -11.38
CA CYS A 246 5.55 -0.19 -11.22
C CYS A 246 6.46 0.60 -12.17
N ILE A 247 7.74 0.23 -12.25
CA ILE A 247 8.69 0.87 -13.18
C ILE A 247 8.21 0.70 -14.63
N ALA A 248 7.81 -0.51 -15.02
CA ALA A 248 7.34 -0.78 -16.37
C ALA A 248 6.07 0.03 -16.69
N HIS A 249 5.14 0.11 -15.75
CA HIS A 249 3.89 0.85 -15.89
C HIS A 249 4.13 2.36 -16.08
N PHE A 250 4.87 3.03 -15.19
CA PHE A 250 5.13 4.46 -15.29
C PHE A 250 5.92 4.82 -16.55
N ARG A 251 6.90 3.99 -16.96
CA ARG A 251 7.64 4.19 -18.21
C ARG A 251 6.73 4.10 -19.44
N ARG A 252 5.77 3.17 -19.45
CA ARG A 252 4.77 3.04 -20.54
C ARG A 252 3.95 4.32 -20.70
N HIS A 253 3.67 5.02 -19.60
CA HIS A 253 2.93 6.28 -19.60
C HIS A 253 3.78 7.54 -19.85
N GLY A 254 5.07 7.39 -20.15
CA GLY A 254 5.92 8.50 -20.61
C GLY A 254 6.83 9.08 -19.53
N PHE A 255 6.86 8.54 -18.33
CA PHE A 255 7.83 8.90 -17.32
C PHE A 255 9.22 8.31 -17.64
N ALA A 256 10.27 9.07 -17.36
CA ALA A 256 11.63 8.56 -17.32
C ALA A 256 11.95 8.02 -15.91
N PHE A 257 12.43 6.80 -15.81
CA PHE A 257 12.87 6.23 -14.54
C PHE A 257 14.27 6.75 -14.21
N LEU A 258 14.44 7.32 -13.02
CA LEU A 258 15.71 7.89 -12.58
C LEU A 258 16.49 6.96 -11.65
N ALA A 259 15.83 6.49 -10.58
CA ALA A 259 16.51 5.75 -9.53
C ALA A 259 15.51 4.93 -8.70
N ARG A 260 16.07 3.94 -7.98
CA ARG A 260 15.40 3.17 -6.94
C ARG A 260 16.16 3.36 -5.63
N LYS A 261 15.51 3.82 -4.58
CA LYS A 261 16.04 3.80 -3.21
C LYS A 261 15.47 2.60 -2.48
N THR A 262 16.33 1.80 -1.89
CA THR A 262 15.93 0.63 -1.08
C THR A 262 15.84 1.06 0.37
N ILE A 263 14.71 0.81 1.01
CA ILE A 263 14.50 1.04 2.43
C ILE A 263 14.63 -0.29 3.14
N VAL A 264 15.60 -0.39 4.03
CA VAL A 264 15.83 -1.62 4.81
C VAL A 264 14.68 -1.81 5.80
N THR A 265 14.14 -3.01 5.84
CA THR A 265 13.13 -3.42 6.81
C THR A 265 13.69 -4.44 7.78
N ASP A 266 13.28 -4.33 9.06
CA ASP A 266 13.70 -5.29 10.08
C ASP A 266 12.89 -6.58 9.95
N VAL A 267 13.52 -7.61 9.37
CA VAL A 267 12.89 -8.92 9.14
C VAL A 267 12.45 -9.63 10.43
N VAL A 268 13.00 -9.24 11.57
CA VAL A 268 12.61 -9.82 12.87
C VAL A 268 11.34 -9.18 13.40
N ARG A 269 11.19 -7.87 13.23
CA ARG A 269 10.01 -7.11 13.65
C ARG A 269 8.82 -7.27 12.72
N GLU A 270 9.08 -7.46 11.43
CA GLU A 270 8.07 -7.55 10.38
C GLU A 270 7.77 -8.99 9.95
N ASN A 271 7.67 -9.89 10.91
CA ASN A 271 7.52 -11.33 10.70
C ASN A 271 6.45 -11.75 9.69
N ASN A 272 5.34 -11.00 9.62
CA ASN A 272 4.20 -11.35 8.78
C ASN A 272 4.36 -10.89 7.32
N GLN A 273 5.37 -10.07 7.03
CA GLN A 273 5.58 -9.48 5.71
C GLN A 273 6.98 -9.74 5.16
N THR A 274 7.71 -10.66 5.79
CA THR A 274 9.04 -11.05 5.36
C THR A 274 9.04 -12.47 4.81
N TYR A 275 9.90 -12.72 3.84
CA TYR A 275 10.12 -14.02 3.24
C TYR A 275 10.96 -14.92 4.14
N ARG A 276 10.58 -15.00 5.42
CA ARG A 276 11.36 -15.68 6.45
C ARG A 276 10.68 -16.96 6.91
N LEU A 277 11.44 -18.04 6.98
CA LEU A 277 11.02 -19.29 7.62
C LEU A 277 11.18 -19.22 9.14
N GLY A 278 10.27 -19.89 9.87
CA GLY A 278 10.47 -20.17 11.26
C GLY A 278 11.62 -21.16 11.47
N TRP A 279 12.17 -21.21 12.70
CA TRP A 279 13.34 -22.07 13.02
C TRP A 279 13.12 -23.53 12.61
N THR A 280 11.97 -24.10 12.92
CA THR A 280 11.67 -25.51 12.59
C THR A 280 11.66 -25.75 11.08
N GLU A 281 11.07 -24.84 10.31
CA GLU A 281 11.00 -24.97 8.84
C GLU A 281 12.38 -24.74 8.19
N GLN A 282 13.14 -23.79 8.73
CA GLN A 282 14.52 -23.55 8.31
C GLN A 282 15.42 -24.80 8.50
N CYS A 283 15.21 -25.53 9.61
CA CYS A 283 15.94 -26.77 9.88
C CYS A 283 15.52 -27.95 9.00
N LYS A 284 14.31 -27.90 8.41
CA LYS A 284 13.86 -28.95 7.46
C LYS A 284 14.41 -28.71 6.06
N ASP A 285 14.31 -27.47 5.57
CA ASP A 285 14.78 -27.11 4.24
C ASP A 285 15.06 -25.61 4.16
N GLY A 286 16.29 -25.20 4.37
CA GLY A 286 16.72 -23.82 4.33
C GLY A 286 16.70 -23.20 2.92
N SER A 287 16.59 -24.00 1.87
CA SER A 287 16.50 -23.51 0.50
C SER A 287 15.15 -22.80 0.18
N ARG A 288 14.16 -22.96 1.04
CA ARG A 288 12.85 -22.27 0.95
C ARG A 288 12.86 -20.86 1.54
N MET A 289 13.97 -20.46 2.14
CA MET A 289 14.09 -19.17 2.82
C MET A 289 14.42 -18.04 1.84
N GLY A 290 13.65 -16.96 1.91
CA GLY A 290 13.98 -15.68 1.30
C GLY A 290 14.72 -14.75 2.27
N CYS A 291 15.28 -13.66 1.74
CA CYS A 291 16.19 -12.74 2.44
C CYS A 291 15.51 -11.42 2.88
N GLY A 292 14.32 -11.47 3.43
CA GLY A 292 13.60 -10.27 3.83
C GLY A 292 12.93 -9.56 2.65
N MET A 293 12.19 -8.49 2.95
CA MET A 293 11.41 -7.74 1.97
C MET A 293 11.64 -6.24 2.19
N PRO A 294 12.59 -5.62 1.48
CA PRO A 294 12.76 -4.18 1.54
C PRO A 294 11.56 -3.45 0.93
N GLU A 295 11.43 -2.17 1.26
CA GLU A 295 10.56 -1.25 0.56
C GLU A 295 11.37 -0.40 -0.41
N TYR A 296 10.71 0.25 -1.34
CA TYR A 296 11.39 1.05 -2.36
C TYR A 296 10.72 2.41 -2.53
N VAL A 297 11.54 3.44 -2.76
CA VAL A 297 11.09 4.69 -3.37
C VAL A 297 11.62 4.74 -4.79
N LEU A 298 10.71 4.76 -5.75
CA LEU A 298 11.02 4.82 -7.17
C LEU A 298 10.91 6.27 -7.64
N TYR A 299 11.98 6.81 -8.22
CA TYR A 299 11.98 8.15 -8.76
C TYR A 299 11.75 8.15 -10.25
N PHE A 300 10.72 8.85 -10.65
CA PHE A 300 10.35 9.07 -12.05
C PHE A 300 10.42 10.56 -12.36
N ARG A 301 10.71 10.91 -13.61
CA ARG A 301 10.79 12.29 -14.06
C ARG A 301 9.91 12.50 -15.28
N LYS A 302 9.11 13.54 -15.28
CA LYS A 302 8.50 14.02 -16.51
C LYS A 302 9.58 14.61 -17.41
N PRO A 303 9.65 14.27 -18.70
CA PRO A 303 10.60 14.91 -19.59
C PRO A 303 10.43 16.44 -19.61
N PRO A 304 11.52 17.24 -19.60
CA PRO A 304 11.42 18.68 -19.77
C PRO A 304 10.98 19.04 -21.20
N THR A 305 10.50 20.25 -21.40
CA THR A 305 10.10 20.74 -22.72
C THR A 305 11.34 20.86 -23.63
N ASP A 306 12.40 21.50 -23.13
CA ASP A 306 13.70 21.48 -23.79
C ASP A 306 14.51 20.27 -23.34
N ARG A 307 14.83 19.39 -24.28
CA ARG A 307 15.60 18.18 -24.02
C ARG A 307 17.10 18.34 -24.33
N SER A 308 17.53 19.50 -24.76
CA SER A 308 18.91 19.73 -25.19
C SER A 308 19.90 19.77 -24.03
N ASP A 309 19.47 20.32 -22.88
CA ASP A 309 20.30 20.43 -21.67
C ASP A 309 19.79 19.54 -20.51
N GLY A 310 18.56 19.05 -20.60
CA GLY A 310 17.94 18.15 -19.61
C GLY A 310 17.52 18.83 -18.30
N TYR A 311 17.62 20.16 -18.17
CA TYR A 311 17.09 20.86 -17.01
C TYR A 311 15.56 20.85 -17.00
N ALA A 312 14.96 21.04 -15.81
CA ALA A 312 13.53 21.26 -15.72
C ALA A 312 13.18 22.66 -16.24
N ASP A 313 11.96 22.82 -16.77
CA ASP A 313 11.45 24.13 -17.20
C ASP A 313 11.40 25.13 -16.03
N ASP A 314 11.08 24.59 -14.83
CA ASP A 314 11.14 25.30 -13.56
C ASP A 314 12.06 24.50 -12.59
N PRO A 315 13.36 24.83 -12.54
CA PRO A 315 14.34 23.97 -11.87
C PRO A 315 14.35 24.11 -10.35
N VAL A 316 14.72 23.06 -9.66
CA VAL A 316 15.03 23.09 -8.22
C VAL A 316 16.40 23.72 -8.02
N VAL A 317 16.42 24.97 -7.54
CA VAL A 317 17.64 25.75 -7.40
C VAL A 317 18.10 25.80 -5.94
N LYS A 318 19.35 25.47 -5.69
CA LYS A 318 19.97 25.60 -4.36
C LYS A 318 20.83 26.88 -4.31
N ASN A 319 20.64 27.67 -3.26
CA ASN A 319 21.43 28.88 -3.05
C ASN A 319 22.86 28.49 -2.66
N LYS A 320 23.83 28.81 -3.50
CA LYS A 320 25.27 28.53 -3.29
C LYS A 320 25.84 29.15 -2.00
N GLY A 321 25.25 30.20 -1.48
CA GLY A 321 25.66 30.82 -0.21
C GLY A 321 25.28 30.02 1.03
N VAL A 322 24.24 29.17 0.91
CA VAL A 322 23.72 28.33 2.00
C VAL A 322 23.99 26.84 1.76
N TYR A 323 23.87 26.41 0.51
CA TYR A 323 24.10 25.02 0.10
C TYR A 323 25.60 24.81 -0.18
N SER A 324 26.35 24.44 0.87
CA SER A 324 27.80 24.28 0.81
C SER A 324 28.23 23.07 -0.05
N ARG A 325 29.49 23.06 -0.49
CA ARG A 325 30.07 21.87 -1.16
C ARG A 325 30.05 20.63 -0.27
N ALA A 326 30.27 20.80 1.03
CA ALA A 326 30.25 19.74 2.00
C ALA A 326 28.82 19.11 2.06
N ARG A 327 27.79 19.96 2.12
CA ARG A 327 26.39 19.47 2.06
C ARG A 327 26.08 18.77 0.75
N TRP A 328 26.50 19.37 -0.38
CA TRP A 328 26.33 18.75 -1.69
C TRP A 328 26.97 17.35 -1.79
N GLN A 329 28.16 17.15 -1.24
CA GLN A 329 28.81 15.86 -1.27
C GLN A 329 28.01 14.78 -0.51
N LEU A 330 27.40 15.13 0.61
CA LEU A 330 26.52 14.22 1.34
C LEU A 330 25.21 13.96 0.58
N ASP A 331 24.61 15.00 0.04
CA ASP A 331 23.35 14.90 -0.73
C ASP A 331 23.55 14.13 -2.04
N ALA A 332 24.70 14.30 -2.70
CA ALA A 332 25.04 13.57 -3.93
C ALA A 332 25.15 12.05 -3.74
N HIS A 333 25.38 11.60 -2.51
CA HIS A 333 25.32 10.19 -2.13
C HIS A 333 23.90 9.74 -1.71
N GLY A 334 22.88 10.39 -2.23
CA GLY A 334 21.51 9.94 -2.17
C GLY A 334 20.73 10.32 -0.93
N TYR A 335 21.16 11.37 -0.22
CA TYR A 335 20.53 11.78 1.05
C TYR A 335 20.50 10.63 2.09
N ALA A 336 21.48 9.73 2.02
CA ALA A 336 21.65 8.70 3.01
C ALA A 336 21.99 9.33 4.35
N ARG A 337 20.99 9.64 5.14
CA ARG A 337 21.14 9.89 6.55
C ARG A 337 21.23 8.52 7.20
N SER A 338 22.43 8.08 7.47
CA SER A 338 22.63 6.87 8.27
C SER A 338 22.20 7.14 9.70
N SER A 339 21.44 6.22 10.30
CA SER A 339 21.14 6.25 11.73
C SER A 339 22.40 6.08 12.59
N GLY A 340 23.54 5.77 11.97
CA GLY A 340 24.75 5.48 12.70
C GLY A 340 24.55 4.32 13.66
N ASP A 341 23.87 3.25 13.21
CA ASP A 341 23.67 2.04 14.01
C ASP A 341 25.02 1.58 14.55
N ARG A 342 25.32 2.04 15.77
CA ARG A 342 26.47 1.61 16.53
C ARG A 342 26.09 0.32 17.22
N PHE A 343 26.90 -0.70 17.04
CA PHE A 343 26.73 -1.91 17.81
C PHE A 343 26.81 -1.59 19.31
N ILE A 344 25.85 -2.09 20.07
CA ILE A 344 26.01 -2.20 21.51
C ILE A 344 26.93 -3.39 21.73
N ALA A 345 28.02 -3.19 22.46
CA ALA A 345 28.94 -4.28 22.76
C ALA A 345 28.20 -5.39 23.52
N PRO A 346 28.40 -6.68 23.19
CA PRO A 346 27.72 -7.79 23.85
C PRO A 346 27.84 -7.74 25.38
N GLU A 347 28.99 -7.29 25.88
CA GLU A 347 29.30 -7.16 27.32
C GLU A 347 28.35 -6.17 28.03
N GLU A 348 27.75 -5.25 27.31
CA GLU A 348 26.76 -4.31 27.86
C GLU A 348 25.41 -4.97 28.16
N PHE A 349 25.21 -6.17 27.70
CA PHE A 349 24.01 -6.98 27.96
C PHE A 349 24.23 -8.02 29.06
N ASP A 350 25.48 -8.19 29.51
CA ASP A 350 25.81 -9.16 30.54
C ASP A 350 25.02 -8.91 31.85
N GLY A 351 24.35 -9.96 32.32
CA GLY A 351 23.58 -9.93 33.56
C GLY A 351 22.23 -9.19 33.45
N LEU A 352 21.83 -8.73 32.29
CA LEU A 352 20.54 -8.09 32.09
C LEU A 352 19.43 -9.11 31.80
N GLU A 353 18.26 -8.87 32.39
CA GLU A 353 17.03 -9.59 32.06
C GLU A 353 16.53 -9.21 30.67
N GLN A 354 15.77 -10.09 30.02
CA GLN A 354 15.27 -9.90 28.67
C GLN A 354 14.55 -8.55 28.47
N SER A 355 13.75 -8.13 29.44
CA SER A 355 13.03 -6.85 29.38
C SER A 355 13.97 -5.64 29.42
N GLU A 356 15.08 -5.76 30.15
CA GLU A 356 16.11 -4.72 30.24
C GLU A 356 16.94 -4.64 28.97
N ILE A 357 17.27 -5.78 28.36
CA ILE A 357 17.91 -5.84 27.04
C ILE A 357 17.05 -5.11 26.00
N PHE A 358 15.75 -5.40 25.94
CA PHE A 358 14.84 -4.71 25.02
C PHE A 358 14.73 -3.22 25.28
N ARG A 359 14.71 -2.81 26.56
CA ARG A 359 14.67 -1.40 26.94
C ARG A 359 15.94 -0.68 26.49
N LYS A 360 17.10 -1.24 26.79
CA LYS A 360 18.42 -0.70 26.44
C LYS A 360 18.60 -0.60 24.93
N TRP A 361 18.24 -1.65 24.19
CA TRP A 361 18.26 -1.63 22.73
C TRP A 361 17.36 -0.55 22.15
N ARG A 362 16.14 -0.41 22.67
CA ARG A 362 15.19 0.62 22.23
C ARG A 362 15.68 2.03 22.53
N GLU A 363 16.32 2.23 23.64
CA GLU A 363 16.93 3.51 24.01
C GLU A 363 18.11 3.84 23.10
N HIS A 364 19.00 2.89 22.91
CA HIS A 364 20.15 3.01 22.01
C HIS A 364 19.71 3.35 20.58
N SER A 365 18.74 2.64 20.01
CA SER A 365 18.23 2.89 18.67
C SER A 365 17.54 4.26 18.49
N ARG A 366 17.17 4.92 19.59
CA ARG A 366 16.61 6.28 19.58
C ARG A 366 17.66 7.38 19.74
N THR A 367 18.74 7.08 20.41
CA THR A 367 19.76 8.07 20.79
C THR A 367 21.01 8.01 19.94
N SER A 368 21.28 6.86 19.30
CA SER A 368 22.43 6.66 18.42
C SER A 368 22.11 7.03 16.98
N VAL A 369 21.64 8.25 16.77
CA VAL A 369 21.34 8.78 15.43
C VAL A 369 22.60 9.40 14.85
N TYR A 370 22.87 9.16 13.57
CA TYR A 370 23.93 9.83 12.83
C TYR A 370 23.62 11.33 12.74
N ASP A 371 24.53 12.15 13.30
CA ASP A 371 24.39 13.59 13.30
C ASP A 371 24.88 14.15 11.95
N PHE A 372 23.97 14.23 11.00
CA PHE A 372 24.20 14.74 9.66
C PHE A 372 24.69 16.19 9.66
N GLU A 373 24.11 17.04 10.47
CA GLU A 373 24.49 18.46 10.53
C GLU A 373 25.91 18.65 11.10
N ASN A 374 26.27 17.86 12.11
CA ASN A 374 27.65 17.85 12.60
C ASN A 374 28.63 17.35 11.54
N HIS A 375 28.26 16.32 10.77
CA HIS A 375 29.10 15.84 9.67
C HIS A 375 29.31 16.94 8.61
N VAL A 376 28.24 17.63 8.21
CA VAL A 376 28.32 18.79 7.30
C VAL A 376 29.26 19.86 7.86
N ALA A 377 29.11 20.22 9.13
CA ALA A 377 29.94 21.24 9.76
C ALA A 377 31.44 20.86 9.76
N VAL A 378 31.78 19.60 10.03
CA VAL A 378 33.15 19.09 9.93
C VAL A 378 33.67 19.19 8.50
N CYS A 379 32.89 18.75 7.51
CA CYS A 379 33.29 18.82 6.10
C CYS A 379 33.47 20.28 5.63
N GLU A 380 32.66 21.23 6.11
CA GLU A 380 32.81 22.66 5.83
C GLU A 380 34.08 23.24 6.44
N GLN A 381 34.51 22.76 7.60
CA GLN A 381 35.82 23.16 8.16
C GLN A 381 36.96 22.66 7.28
N VAL A 382 36.90 21.45 6.78
CA VAL A 382 37.87 20.86 5.86
C VAL A 382 37.89 21.65 4.53
N ASP A 383 36.71 22.03 4.03
CA ASP A 383 36.57 22.82 2.80
C ASP A 383 37.23 24.23 2.97
N ARG A 384 37.00 24.91 4.09
CA ARG A 384 37.62 26.18 4.41
C ARG A 384 39.15 26.10 4.46
N SER A 385 39.70 24.96 4.83
CA SER A 385 41.17 24.75 4.77
C SER A 385 41.69 24.35 3.38
N GLY A 386 40.82 24.20 2.39
CA GLY A 386 41.16 23.82 1.03
C GLY A 386 41.47 22.35 0.81
N TRP A 387 41.15 21.50 1.80
CA TRP A 387 41.43 20.05 1.74
C TRP A 387 40.24 19.18 1.33
N LEU A 388 39.04 19.75 1.21
CA LEU A 388 37.88 19.00 0.76
C LEU A 388 37.96 18.73 -0.74
N PRO A 389 37.97 17.45 -1.18
CA PRO A 389 37.96 17.10 -2.60
C PRO A 389 36.71 17.64 -3.31
N THR A 390 36.79 17.96 -4.56
CA THR A 390 35.65 18.48 -5.35
C THR A 390 34.73 17.35 -5.86
N THR A 391 35.26 16.12 -5.94
CA THR A 391 34.58 14.99 -6.57
C THR A 391 34.28 13.84 -5.63
N PHE A 392 34.95 13.78 -4.48
CA PHE A 392 34.80 12.69 -3.53
C PHE A 392 34.56 13.22 -2.12
N MET A 393 33.79 12.46 -1.35
CA MET A 393 33.57 12.75 0.04
C MET A 393 34.82 12.40 0.85
N LEU A 394 35.32 13.33 1.65
CA LEU A 394 36.49 13.14 2.47
C LEU A 394 36.19 12.28 3.72
N LEU A 395 35.03 12.50 4.32
CA LEU A 395 34.60 11.81 5.52
C LEU A 395 33.23 11.13 5.24
N PRO A 396 33.23 9.90 4.76
CA PRO A 396 31.96 9.19 4.51
C PRO A 396 31.21 8.94 5.83
N PRO A 397 29.87 8.93 5.79
CA PRO A 397 29.07 8.49 6.92
C PRO A 397 29.43 7.07 7.36
N ALA A 398 29.17 6.74 8.62
CA ALA A 398 29.54 5.43 9.21
C ALA A 398 28.80 4.24 8.54
N SER A 399 27.57 4.43 8.07
CA SER A 399 26.85 3.46 7.25
C SER A 399 26.41 4.15 5.95
N TRP A 400 27.17 3.96 4.91
CA TRP A 400 26.98 4.67 3.67
C TRP A 400 26.66 3.73 2.51
N HIS A 401 25.49 3.96 1.93
CA HIS A 401 25.01 3.27 0.74
C HIS A 401 24.24 4.27 -0.11
N ASP A 402 24.66 4.46 -1.35
CA ASP A 402 24.04 5.43 -2.27
C ASP A 402 22.55 5.16 -2.50
N ASP A 403 22.17 3.90 -2.57
CA ASP A 403 20.83 3.45 -2.95
C ASP A 403 20.05 2.83 -1.81
N VAL A 404 20.61 2.81 -0.58
CA VAL A 404 20.01 2.12 0.57
C VAL A 404 19.81 3.08 1.72
N TRP A 405 18.58 3.18 2.22
CA TRP A 405 18.23 3.84 3.46
C TRP A 405 17.98 2.80 4.54
N ASP A 406 18.89 2.72 5.49
CA ASP A 406 18.85 1.79 6.62
C ASP A 406 18.40 2.47 7.93
N ASP A 407 18.14 3.77 7.89
CA ASP A 407 17.85 4.65 9.02
C ASP A 407 16.44 5.25 9.01
N VAL A 408 15.51 4.68 8.23
CA VAL A 408 14.11 5.15 8.22
C VAL A 408 13.39 4.69 9.49
N THR A 409 12.89 5.65 10.27
CA THR A 409 12.18 5.37 11.51
C THR A 409 10.75 4.93 11.24
N ARG A 410 10.51 3.62 11.27
CA ARG A 410 9.23 2.98 10.90
C ARG A 410 8.02 3.51 11.69
N MET A 411 8.21 3.91 12.93
CA MET A 411 7.13 4.37 13.82
C MET A 411 6.84 5.87 13.70
N MET A 412 7.67 6.63 12.97
CA MET A 412 7.44 8.06 12.74
C MET A 412 6.51 8.26 11.55
N THR A 413 5.24 8.08 11.80
CA THR A 413 4.16 8.21 10.84
C THR A 413 3.00 9.00 11.42
N LEU A 414 2.02 9.35 10.60
CA LEU A 414 0.80 10.04 11.02
C LEU A 414 0.02 9.27 12.11
N ASN A 415 0.10 7.93 12.10
CA ASN A 415 -0.60 7.07 13.06
C ASN A 415 -0.25 7.36 14.53
N SER A 416 0.97 7.80 14.81
CA SER A 416 1.36 8.14 16.18
C SER A 416 0.59 9.35 16.73
N SER A 417 0.22 10.31 15.89
CA SER A 417 -0.63 11.46 16.25
C SER A 417 -2.10 11.08 16.32
N GLN A 418 -2.57 10.30 15.34
CA GLN A 418 -3.97 9.85 15.26
C GLN A 418 -4.35 8.97 16.46
N ALA A 419 -3.49 8.03 16.85
CA ALA A 419 -3.70 7.19 18.03
C ALA A 419 -3.81 8.00 19.32
N ARG A 420 -2.97 9.05 19.49
CA ARG A 420 -3.03 9.94 20.67
C ARG A 420 -4.31 10.76 20.71
N SER A 421 -4.88 11.09 19.55
CA SER A 421 -6.10 11.88 19.41
C SER A 421 -7.37 11.01 19.34
N GLY A 422 -7.26 9.68 19.51
CA GLY A 422 -8.38 8.75 19.42
C GLY A 422 -9.02 8.67 18.03
N GLN A 423 -8.28 9.05 16.99
CA GLN A 423 -8.73 9.02 15.61
C GLN A 423 -8.43 7.68 14.95
N GLN A 424 -9.15 7.38 13.89
CA GLN A 424 -8.90 6.19 13.09
C GLN A 424 -7.50 6.24 12.46
N MET A 425 -6.71 5.18 12.68
CA MET A 425 -5.38 5.06 12.11
C MET A 425 -5.44 4.60 10.66
N HIS A 426 -4.50 5.10 9.85
CA HIS A 426 -4.29 4.62 8.50
C HIS A 426 -3.64 3.22 8.50
N LEU A 427 -4.06 2.34 7.60
CA LEU A 427 -3.56 0.95 7.53
C LEU A 427 -2.04 0.89 7.28
N CYS A 428 -1.53 1.70 6.37
CA CYS A 428 -0.13 1.71 5.97
C CYS A 428 0.35 3.14 5.68
N PRO A 429 0.61 3.96 6.71
CA PRO A 429 1.05 5.34 6.53
C PRO A 429 2.51 5.41 6.08
N LEU A 430 2.81 6.37 5.20
CA LEU A 430 4.18 6.66 4.79
C LEU A 430 4.98 7.27 5.96
N GLN A 431 6.27 6.91 6.08
CA GLN A 431 7.16 7.41 7.11
C GLN A 431 7.57 8.86 6.82
N PHE A 432 7.63 9.69 7.87
CA PHE A 432 8.02 11.10 7.73
C PHE A 432 9.45 11.27 7.21
N ASP A 433 10.38 10.40 7.60
CA ASP A 433 11.76 10.43 7.10
C ASP A 433 11.83 10.32 5.57
N ILE A 434 10.97 9.52 4.96
CA ILE A 434 10.86 9.40 3.50
C ILE A 434 10.35 10.73 2.90
N CYS A 435 9.28 11.27 3.49
CA CYS A 435 8.68 12.53 3.02
C CYS A 435 9.69 13.66 3.10
N ASP A 436 10.36 13.83 4.23
CA ASP A 436 11.33 14.90 4.46
C ASP A 436 12.48 14.85 3.45
N ARG A 437 13.04 13.67 3.20
CA ARG A 437 14.14 13.48 2.24
C ARG A 437 13.71 13.82 0.82
N VAL A 438 12.58 13.32 0.37
CA VAL A 438 12.07 13.54 -0.99
C VAL A 438 11.72 15.01 -1.20
N ILE A 439 11.01 15.64 -0.27
CA ILE A 439 10.64 17.06 -0.36
C ILE A 439 11.89 17.93 -0.37
N THR A 440 12.80 17.73 0.56
CA THR A 440 14.04 18.52 0.66
C THR A 440 14.89 18.41 -0.61
N GLN A 441 14.92 17.23 -1.22
CA GLN A 441 15.74 16.99 -2.42
C GLN A 441 15.13 17.61 -3.67
N PHE A 442 13.81 17.48 -3.86
CA PHE A 442 13.16 17.72 -5.15
C PHE A 442 12.25 18.94 -5.20
N THR A 443 12.24 19.79 -4.16
CA THR A 443 11.44 21.02 -4.15
C THR A 443 12.24 22.24 -3.73
N ASN A 444 11.74 23.42 -4.13
CA ASN A 444 12.10 24.70 -3.57
C ASN A 444 11.09 25.12 -2.49
N GLU A 445 11.43 26.11 -1.69
CA GLU A 445 10.49 26.67 -0.70
C GLU A 445 9.28 27.30 -1.37
N GLY A 446 8.08 27.01 -0.88
CA GLY A 446 6.81 27.56 -1.37
C GLY A 446 6.22 26.86 -2.59
N GLU A 447 6.80 25.76 -3.07
CA GLU A 447 6.26 24.94 -4.17
C GLU A 447 5.14 23.99 -3.71
N THR A 448 4.42 23.44 -4.71
CA THR A 448 3.25 22.58 -4.51
C THR A 448 3.56 21.12 -4.83
#